data_bf32faabf75971f783a557c83686aa5e
#
_entry.id   bf32faabf75971f783a557c83686aa5e
#
_cell.length_a   1.000
_cell.length_b   1.000
_cell.length_c   1.000
_cell.angle_alpha   90.00
_cell.angle_beta   90.00
_cell.angle_gamma   90.00
#
_symmetry.space_group_name_H-M   'P 1'
#
loop_
_entity.id
_entity.type
_entity.pdbx_description
1 polymer ?
#
loop_
_entity_poly.entity_id
_entity_poly.type
_entity_poly.pdbx_seq_one_letter_code
_entity_poly.pdbx_strand_id
1 'polypeptide(L)'
;MKSQVLDKGFIEVIDSLGNDLTVVNSARVSFGKRKEVYDKSDERLVRYLAKYKHFSPFRHLQVQFHVKAPEFVMRQWYKHVVGIETTSNSATKDHAWNEISGRYVPVEDFYTPSVFRKQSEDNKQATEGAIDDQELALKKWNEV
;
A
#
# COMPACT_ATOMS: atom_id res chain seq x y z
N MET A 1 -6.69 3.88 13.14
CA MET A 1 -5.58 4.89 13.05
C MET A 1 -5.63 5.51 11.66
N LYS A 2 -5.66 6.84 11.58
CA LYS A 2 -5.72 7.59 10.32
C LYS A 2 -4.52 8.54 10.21
N SER A 3 -3.83 8.50 9.09
CA SER A 3 -2.69 9.38 8.78
C SER A 3 -2.99 10.18 7.53
N GLN A 4 -2.77 11.48 7.61
CA GLN A 4 -2.84 12.37 6.46
C GLN A 4 -1.63 12.12 5.55
N VAL A 5 -1.83 12.13 4.24
CA VAL A 5 -0.79 11.95 3.23
C VAL A 5 -0.83 13.14 2.27
N LEU A 6 0.24 13.90 2.23
CA LEU A 6 0.33 15.17 1.50
C LEU A 6 -0.82 16.12 1.90
N ASP A 7 -1.44 16.77 0.93
CA ASP A 7 -2.47 17.79 1.12
C ASP A 7 -3.89 17.23 1.30
N LYS A 8 -4.31 16.35 0.42
CA LYS A 8 -5.69 15.84 0.36
C LYS A 8 -5.84 14.34 0.60
N GLY A 9 -4.73 13.59 0.59
CA GLY A 9 -4.71 12.15 0.73
C GLY A 9 -4.77 11.70 2.18
N PHE A 10 -5.21 10.47 2.41
CA PHE A 10 -5.08 9.81 3.70
C PHE A 10 -5.01 8.29 3.55
N ILE A 11 -4.47 7.65 4.58
CA ILE A 11 -4.56 6.21 4.80
C ILE A 11 -5.11 5.95 6.20
N GLU A 12 -6.08 5.07 6.31
CA GLU A 12 -6.72 4.70 7.56
C GLU A 12 -6.77 3.19 7.70
N VAL A 13 -6.27 2.66 8.82
CA VAL A 13 -6.46 1.26 9.17
C VAL A 13 -7.88 1.10 9.70
N ILE A 14 -8.70 0.32 9.01
CA ILE A 14 -10.07 0.00 9.40
C ILE A 14 -10.07 -1.19 10.35
N ASP A 15 -9.36 -2.26 9.97
CA ASP A 15 -9.30 -3.49 10.75
C ASP A 15 -8.00 -4.24 10.48
N SER A 16 -7.66 -5.17 11.38
CA SER A 16 -6.50 -6.03 11.20
C SER A 16 -6.73 -7.41 11.79
N LEU A 17 -6.27 -8.44 11.08
CA LEU A 17 -6.22 -9.82 11.57
C LEU A 17 -4.79 -10.15 11.97
N GLY A 18 -4.61 -10.51 13.26
CA GLY A 18 -3.34 -10.91 13.81
C GLY A 18 -2.45 -9.74 14.25
N ASN A 19 -1.29 -10.10 14.77
CA ASN A 19 -0.28 -9.19 15.31
C ASN A 19 1.12 -9.85 15.29
N ASP A 20 2.13 -9.22 15.87
CA ASP A 20 3.50 -9.75 15.91
C ASP A 20 3.60 -11.15 16.55
N LEU A 21 2.76 -11.43 17.55
CA LEU A 21 2.70 -12.77 18.16
C LEU A 21 2.16 -13.82 17.17
N THR A 22 1.29 -13.44 16.25
CA THR A 22 0.82 -14.31 15.17
C THR A 22 1.99 -14.69 14.25
N VAL A 23 2.84 -13.73 13.88
CA VAL A 23 4.07 -13.98 13.09
C VAL A 23 5.00 -14.96 13.81
N VAL A 24 5.25 -14.69 15.09
CA VAL A 24 6.10 -15.54 15.94
C VAL A 24 5.58 -16.97 16.01
N ASN A 25 4.28 -17.13 16.29
CA ASN A 25 3.67 -18.44 16.41
C ASN A 25 3.66 -19.19 15.07
N SER A 26 3.38 -18.49 13.97
CA SER A 26 3.45 -19.09 12.62
C SER A 26 4.85 -19.61 12.29
N ALA A 27 5.90 -18.87 12.66
CA ALA A 27 7.27 -19.33 12.49
C ALA A 27 7.61 -20.51 13.41
N ARG A 28 7.11 -20.53 14.65
CA ARG A 28 7.40 -21.57 15.66
C ARG A 28 6.66 -22.89 15.43
N VAL A 29 5.65 -22.90 14.55
CA VAL A 29 4.96 -24.14 14.15
C VAL A 29 5.96 -25.22 13.69
N SER A 30 7.01 -24.83 12.98
CA SER A 30 8.07 -25.75 12.54
C SER A 30 8.79 -26.46 13.69
N PHE A 31 8.68 -25.95 14.90
CA PHE A 31 9.26 -26.54 16.12
C PHE A 31 8.20 -27.12 17.06
N GLY A 32 6.94 -27.16 16.63
CA GLY A 32 5.81 -27.61 17.47
C GLY A 32 5.61 -26.73 18.72
N LYS A 33 6.00 -25.45 18.67
CA LYS A 33 5.95 -24.52 19.82
C LYS A 33 4.97 -23.39 19.58
N ARG A 34 4.32 -22.96 20.66
CA ARG A 34 3.44 -21.79 20.71
C ARG A 34 3.72 -20.94 21.94
N LYS A 35 3.58 -19.64 21.82
CA LYS A 35 3.65 -18.68 22.94
C LYS A 35 2.34 -17.93 23.06
N GLU A 36 2.04 -17.47 24.25
CA GLU A 36 0.87 -16.63 24.55
C GLU A 36 1.25 -15.16 24.77
N VAL A 37 2.53 -14.91 25.12
CA VAL A 37 3.01 -13.56 25.44
C VAL A 37 4.21 -13.24 24.57
N TYR A 38 4.18 -12.08 23.94
CA TYR A 38 5.28 -11.54 23.13
C TYR A 38 6.36 -10.93 24.01
N ASP A 39 7.63 -11.20 23.71
CA ASP A 39 8.77 -10.69 24.46
C ASP A 39 9.91 -10.19 23.54
N LYS A 40 11.01 -9.69 24.15
CA LYS A 40 12.19 -9.18 23.42
C LYS A 40 12.89 -10.24 22.55
N SER A 41 12.74 -11.53 22.87
CA SER A 41 13.30 -12.60 22.04
C SER A 41 12.51 -12.76 20.75
N ASP A 42 11.22 -12.54 20.84
CA ASP A 42 10.30 -12.61 19.69
C ASP A 42 10.49 -11.41 18.75
N GLU A 43 10.75 -10.24 19.30
CA GLU A 43 11.13 -9.07 18.48
C GLU A 43 12.37 -9.37 17.63
N ARG A 44 13.40 -9.99 18.22
CA ARG A 44 14.59 -10.40 17.47
C ARG A 44 14.26 -11.42 16.38
N LEU A 45 13.37 -12.37 16.65
CA LEU A 45 12.92 -13.34 15.67
C LEU A 45 12.20 -12.67 14.50
N VAL A 46 11.25 -11.78 14.78
CA VAL A 46 10.51 -11.03 13.73
C VAL A 46 11.47 -10.23 12.85
N ARG A 47 12.41 -9.49 13.46
CA ARG A 47 13.44 -8.75 12.73
C ARG A 47 14.35 -9.67 11.89
N TYR A 48 14.73 -10.83 12.41
CA TYR A 48 15.50 -11.83 11.69
C TYR A 48 14.75 -12.35 10.46
N LEU A 49 13.48 -12.74 10.62
CA LEU A 49 12.63 -13.23 9.53
C LEU A 49 12.48 -12.18 8.42
N ALA A 50 12.25 -10.94 8.79
CA ALA A 50 12.15 -9.83 7.84
C ALA A 50 13.47 -9.58 7.10
N LYS A 51 14.60 -9.53 7.83
CA LYS A 51 15.93 -9.31 7.26
C LYS A 51 16.31 -10.37 6.23
N TYR A 52 15.99 -11.62 6.51
CA TYR A 52 16.33 -12.75 5.63
C TYR A 52 15.20 -13.14 4.68
N LYS A 53 14.17 -12.28 4.55
CA LYS A 53 13.06 -12.44 3.59
C LYS A 53 12.26 -13.74 3.78
N HIS A 54 12.17 -14.23 5.01
CA HIS A 54 11.27 -15.32 5.37
C HIS A 54 9.85 -14.80 5.56
N PHE A 55 9.17 -14.53 4.46
CA PHE A 55 7.89 -13.80 4.48
C PHE A 55 6.66 -14.65 4.80
N SER A 56 6.74 -15.99 4.75
CA SER A 56 5.58 -16.84 4.99
C SER A 56 4.90 -16.59 6.34
N PRO A 57 5.59 -16.38 7.48
CA PRO A 57 4.94 -16.07 8.75
C PRO A 57 4.16 -14.75 8.72
N PHE A 58 4.60 -13.76 7.94
CA PHE A 58 3.93 -12.47 7.83
C PHE A 58 2.65 -12.54 6.98
N ARG A 59 2.52 -13.55 6.12
CA ARG A 59 1.33 -13.74 5.27
C ARG A 59 0.10 -14.24 6.05
N HIS A 60 0.25 -14.57 7.32
CA HIS A 60 -0.87 -14.83 8.23
C HIS A 60 -1.52 -13.55 8.78
N LEU A 61 -0.96 -12.38 8.47
CA LEU A 61 -1.52 -11.08 8.82
C LEU A 61 -2.32 -10.53 7.66
N GLN A 62 -3.42 -9.86 8.00
CA GLN A 62 -4.21 -9.08 7.03
C GLN A 62 -4.50 -7.72 7.63
N VAL A 63 -4.47 -6.68 6.81
CA VAL A 63 -4.83 -5.31 7.22
C VAL A 63 -5.77 -4.74 6.18
N GLN A 64 -6.89 -4.23 6.65
CA GLN A 64 -7.86 -3.52 5.83
C GLN A 64 -7.61 -2.02 5.92
N PHE A 65 -7.41 -1.38 4.77
CA PHE A 65 -7.19 0.05 4.67
C PHE A 65 -8.35 0.76 3.97
N HIS A 66 -8.66 1.95 4.47
CA HIS A 66 -9.38 2.97 3.72
C HIS A 66 -8.38 4.02 3.26
N VAL A 67 -8.35 4.27 1.95
CA VAL A 67 -7.34 5.14 1.35
C VAL A 67 -8.02 6.17 0.46
N LYS A 68 -7.58 7.44 0.56
CA LYS A 68 -7.83 8.45 -0.44
C LYS A 68 -6.51 8.82 -1.12
N ALA A 69 -6.43 8.57 -2.41
CA ALA A 69 -5.26 8.90 -3.22
C ALA A 69 -5.68 9.15 -4.67
N PRO A 70 -4.85 9.81 -5.49
CA PRO A 70 -5.09 9.94 -6.92
C PRO A 70 -5.18 8.58 -7.61
N GLU A 71 -6.03 8.48 -8.64
CA GLU A 71 -6.24 7.23 -9.37
C GLU A 71 -4.94 6.62 -9.90
N PHE A 72 -4.02 7.42 -10.42
CA PHE A 72 -2.77 6.92 -10.96
C PHE A 72 -1.87 6.26 -9.89
N VAL A 73 -1.97 6.67 -8.62
CA VAL A 73 -1.30 6.01 -7.48
C VAL A 73 -1.99 4.68 -7.18
N MET A 74 -3.32 4.69 -7.13
CA MET A 74 -4.12 3.49 -6.84
C MET A 74 -3.93 2.42 -7.91
N ARG A 75 -3.83 2.80 -9.18
CA ARG A 75 -3.53 1.92 -10.32
C ARG A 75 -2.19 1.20 -10.18
N GLN A 76 -1.21 1.82 -9.56
CA GLN A 76 0.06 1.16 -9.27
C GLN A 76 -0.04 0.26 -8.04
N TRP A 77 -0.71 0.72 -6.99
CA TRP A 77 -0.78 -0.01 -5.72
C TRP A 77 -1.53 -1.33 -5.86
N TYR A 78 -2.70 -1.33 -6.48
CA TYR A 78 -3.52 -2.55 -6.54
C TYR A 78 -2.85 -3.73 -7.26
N LYS A 79 -1.80 -3.49 -8.03
CA LYS A 79 -0.99 -4.52 -8.70
C LYS A 79 -0.02 -5.23 -7.74
N HIS A 80 0.26 -4.64 -6.59
CA HIS A 80 1.17 -5.19 -5.58
C HIS A 80 0.40 -6.02 -4.54
N VAL A 81 -0.25 -7.08 -5.01
CA VAL A 81 -0.98 -8.01 -4.15
C VAL A 81 -0.11 -9.21 -3.85
N VAL A 82 0.02 -9.54 -2.56
CA VAL A 82 0.80 -10.67 -2.08
C VAL A 82 -0.10 -11.61 -1.29
N GLY A 83 -0.12 -12.89 -1.67
CA GLY A 83 -0.69 -13.97 -0.85
C GLY A 83 -2.16 -14.30 -1.10
N ILE A 84 -2.87 -13.59 -1.98
CA ILE A 84 -4.22 -13.94 -2.37
C ILE A 84 -4.22 -14.22 -3.88
N GLU A 85 -3.81 -15.42 -4.26
CA GLU A 85 -4.10 -15.95 -5.58
C GLU A 85 -5.25 -16.92 -5.44
N THR A 86 -6.39 -16.59 -6.03
CA THR A 86 -7.43 -17.58 -6.26
C THR A 86 -6.99 -18.46 -7.42
N THR A 87 -6.83 -19.73 -7.15
CA THR A 87 -6.45 -20.77 -8.14
C THR A 87 -7.63 -21.18 -9.03
N SER A 88 -8.68 -20.38 -9.11
CA SER A 88 -9.74 -20.64 -10.08
C SER A 88 -9.19 -20.40 -11.49
N ASN A 89 -9.55 -21.26 -12.44
CA ASN A 89 -9.25 -21.13 -13.88
C ASN A 89 -9.84 -19.85 -14.51
N SER A 90 -10.31 -18.92 -13.71
CA SER A 90 -10.77 -17.60 -14.10
C SER A 90 -9.55 -16.71 -14.35
N ALA A 91 -9.49 -16.11 -15.51
CA ALA A 91 -8.46 -15.11 -15.87
C ALA A 91 -8.56 -13.83 -15.02
N THR A 92 -9.54 -13.70 -14.15
CA THR A 92 -9.75 -12.58 -13.25
C THR A 92 -9.15 -12.89 -11.89
N LYS A 93 -8.10 -12.17 -11.52
CA LYS A 93 -7.61 -12.16 -10.15
C LYS A 93 -8.61 -11.41 -9.29
N ASP A 94 -9.20 -12.10 -8.32
CA ASP A 94 -10.12 -11.47 -7.38
C ASP A 94 -9.31 -10.87 -6.23
N HIS A 95 -9.20 -9.56 -6.26
CA HIS A 95 -8.52 -8.79 -5.23
C HIS A 95 -9.56 -8.23 -4.26
N ALA A 96 -9.26 -8.20 -2.98
CA ALA A 96 -10.05 -7.51 -1.97
C ALA A 96 -9.89 -5.98 -2.14
N TRP A 97 -10.41 -5.46 -3.25
CA TRP A 97 -10.27 -4.10 -3.69
C TRP A 97 -11.61 -3.53 -4.13
N ASN A 98 -12.03 -2.46 -3.48
CA ASN A 98 -13.25 -1.74 -3.84
C ASN A 98 -12.92 -0.26 -3.96
N GLU A 99 -13.44 0.39 -4.98
CA GLU A 99 -13.21 1.80 -5.24
C GLU A 99 -14.52 2.54 -5.50
N ILE A 100 -14.49 3.86 -5.33
CA ILE A 100 -15.59 4.74 -5.75
C ILE A 100 -15.83 4.52 -7.24
N SER A 101 -17.09 4.36 -7.60
CA SER A 101 -17.49 4.17 -9.00
C SER A 101 -18.25 5.37 -9.53
N GLY A 102 -17.78 5.94 -10.63
CA GLY A 102 -18.47 7.00 -11.38
C GLY A 102 -19.85 6.59 -11.90
N ARG A 103 -20.21 5.30 -11.81
CA ARG A 103 -21.59 4.83 -12.11
C ARG A 103 -22.59 5.23 -11.04
N TYR A 104 -22.13 5.49 -9.81
CA TYR A 104 -23.00 5.77 -8.66
C TYR A 104 -22.75 7.13 -8.04
N VAL A 105 -21.55 7.65 -8.13
CA VAL A 105 -21.15 8.92 -7.53
C VAL A 105 -20.40 9.75 -8.56
N PRO A 106 -20.80 11.02 -8.81
CA PRO A 106 -20.02 11.92 -9.65
C PRO A 106 -18.60 12.08 -9.09
N VAL A 107 -17.61 12.05 -9.98
CA VAL A 107 -16.21 12.33 -9.62
C VAL A 107 -15.98 13.81 -9.86
N GLU A 108 -15.90 14.57 -8.77
CA GLU A 108 -15.77 16.04 -8.82
C GLU A 108 -14.43 16.53 -8.25
N ASP A 109 -13.73 15.68 -7.46
CA ASP A 109 -12.47 16.04 -6.80
C ASP A 109 -11.30 15.46 -7.59
N PHE A 110 -10.73 16.26 -8.47
CA PHE A 110 -9.54 15.91 -9.24
C PHE A 110 -8.28 16.34 -8.50
N TYR A 111 -7.28 15.48 -8.50
CA TYR A 111 -5.99 15.79 -7.90
C TYR A 111 -5.25 16.82 -8.75
N THR A 112 -4.85 17.91 -8.12
CA THR A 112 -3.95 18.91 -8.71
C THR A 112 -2.67 18.94 -7.89
N PRO A 113 -1.50 18.67 -8.48
CA PRO A 113 -0.22 18.77 -7.78
C PRO A 113 0.02 20.18 -7.25
N SER A 114 0.50 20.30 -6.01
CA SER A 114 0.98 21.59 -5.46
C SER A 114 2.29 22.03 -6.11
N VAL A 115 3.07 21.08 -6.62
CA VAL A 115 4.33 21.31 -7.34
C VAL A 115 4.44 20.34 -8.51
N PHE A 116 4.59 20.86 -9.71
CA PHE A 116 4.94 20.06 -10.88
C PHE A 116 6.44 19.84 -10.91
N ARG A 117 6.85 18.57 -11.05
CA ARG A 117 8.25 18.15 -10.95
C ARG A 117 8.83 17.77 -12.30
N LYS A 118 10.15 18.00 -12.46
CA LYS A 118 10.90 17.54 -13.64
C LYS A 118 11.07 16.03 -13.64
N GLN A 119 11.12 15.43 -14.82
CA GLN A 119 11.61 14.07 -15.00
C GLN A 119 13.08 14.01 -14.59
N SER A 120 13.47 12.98 -13.86
CA SER A 120 14.89 12.74 -13.57
C SER A 120 15.65 12.36 -14.84
N GLU A 121 16.87 12.89 -14.98
CA GLU A 121 17.73 12.58 -16.13
C GLU A 121 18.25 11.14 -16.08
N ASP A 122 18.55 10.64 -14.89
CA ASP A 122 19.17 9.33 -14.69
C ASP A 122 18.15 8.20 -14.51
N ASN A 123 16.93 8.51 -14.08
CA ASN A 123 15.91 7.52 -13.77
C ASN A 123 14.54 7.91 -14.33
N LYS A 124 14.14 7.23 -15.40
CA LYS A 124 12.84 7.47 -16.06
C LYS A 124 11.60 7.27 -15.17
N GLN A 125 11.73 6.60 -14.03
CA GLN A 125 10.64 6.40 -13.07
C GLN A 125 10.69 7.38 -11.90
N ALA A 126 11.70 8.23 -11.82
CA ALA A 126 11.87 9.21 -10.77
C ALA A 126 11.63 10.64 -11.25
N THR A 127 11.41 11.52 -10.31
CA THR A 127 11.31 12.96 -10.55
C THR A 127 12.31 13.69 -9.68
N GLU A 128 12.83 14.83 -10.17
CA GLU A 128 13.75 15.66 -9.41
C GLU A 128 13.41 17.14 -9.60
N GLY A 129 13.56 17.91 -8.52
CA GLY A 129 13.29 19.34 -8.54
C GLY A 129 11.90 19.72 -9.04
N ALA A 130 11.61 20.98 -9.12
CA ALA A 130 10.42 21.55 -9.71
C ALA A 130 10.70 21.97 -11.17
N ILE A 131 9.68 21.96 -12.01
CA ILE A 131 9.78 22.60 -13.34
C ILE A 131 9.82 24.12 -13.16
N ASP A 132 10.41 24.83 -14.14
CA ASP A 132 10.65 26.26 -14.01
C ASP A 132 9.36 27.09 -14.11
N ASP A 133 8.43 26.69 -14.99
CA ASP A 133 7.15 27.39 -15.21
C ASP A 133 5.98 26.60 -14.60
N GLN A 134 5.73 26.82 -13.31
CA GLN A 134 4.64 26.18 -12.57
C GLN A 134 3.26 26.68 -13.03
N GLU A 135 3.16 27.94 -13.42
CA GLU A 135 1.88 28.54 -13.86
C GLU A 135 1.41 27.95 -15.19
N LEU A 136 2.31 27.83 -16.15
CA LEU A 136 2.02 27.19 -17.43
C LEU A 136 1.64 25.72 -17.25
N ALA A 137 2.34 25.02 -16.35
CA ALA A 137 2.03 23.62 -16.06
C ALA A 137 0.63 23.48 -15.44
N LEU A 138 0.28 24.33 -14.48
CA LEU A 138 -1.04 24.33 -13.85
C LEU A 138 -2.13 24.65 -14.88
N LYS A 139 -1.88 25.64 -15.74
CA LYS A 139 -2.83 25.98 -16.81
C LYS A 139 -3.09 24.78 -17.73
N LYS A 140 -2.03 24.12 -18.21
CA LYS A 140 -2.16 22.93 -19.05
C LYS A 140 -2.82 21.75 -18.35
N TRP A 141 -2.56 21.58 -17.06
CA TRP A 141 -3.22 20.55 -16.25
C TRP A 141 -4.73 20.74 -16.18
N ASN A 142 -5.19 21.98 -16.07
CA ASN A 142 -6.62 22.32 -15.97
C ASN A 142 -7.33 22.32 -17.34
N GLU A 143 -6.60 22.27 -18.45
CA GLU A 143 -7.16 22.19 -19.82
C GLU A 143 -7.49 20.73 -20.24
N VAL A 144 -7.05 19.73 -19.48
CA VAL A 144 -7.28 18.29 -19.73
C VAL A 144 -8.46 17.77 -18.92
#